data_b98baf388bce2d3194cc12330ec8f46d
#
_entry.id   b98baf388bce2d3194cc12330ec8f46d
#
_cell.length_a   1.000
_cell.length_b   1.000
_cell.length_c   1.000
_cell.angle_alpha   90.00
_cell.angle_beta   90.00
_cell.angle_gamma   90.00
#
_symmetry.space_group_name_H-M   'P 1'
#
loop_
_entity.id
_entity.type
_entity.pdbx_description
1 polymer ?
#
loop_
_entity_poly.entity_id
_entity_poly.type
_entity_poly.pdbx_seq_one_letter_code
_entity_poly.pdbx_strand_id
1 'polypeptide(L)'
;MMRVLQATMLMVCSAVTVAGTKQIPAAIAAPAGEKLVLKAHATGFQIYTCNAGADGTQQWTLKAPEADLHNKKGAVIGHHFAGPTWKYKDGSEVSGKASAHVDSPDPDSIPWLLVSATGHTGDGVFAKVSSIQRINTKGGKPPAASQCDAAKTGTESKTKYSADYYFYAPSK
;
A
#
# COMPACT_ATOMS: atom_id res chain seq x y z
N MET A 1 19.82 65.17 34.90
CA MET A 1 19.74 63.70 35.13
C MET A 1 18.71 63.18 34.13
N MET A 2 19.21 62.59 33.03
CA MET A 2 18.37 62.07 31.92
C MET A 2 18.36 60.54 32.02
N ARG A 3 17.18 59.93 32.29
CA ARG A 3 16.99 58.46 32.34
C ARG A 3 16.67 57.96 30.93
N VAL A 4 17.57 57.17 30.40
CA VAL A 4 17.36 56.43 29.13
C VAL A 4 16.59 55.15 29.46
N LEU A 5 15.35 55.05 28.94
CA LEU A 5 14.57 53.79 28.96
C LEU A 5 15.08 52.87 27.83
N GLN A 6 15.68 51.76 28.13
CA GLN A 6 15.97 50.69 27.17
C GLN A 6 14.70 49.82 27.02
N ALA A 7 14.11 49.80 25.84
CA ALA A 7 13.03 48.87 25.50
C ALA A 7 13.65 47.58 24.98
N THR A 8 13.48 46.52 25.73
CA THR A 8 13.89 45.14 25.32
C THR A 8 12.80 44.54 24.42
N MET A 9 13.07 44.42 23.15
CA MET A 9 12.17 43.79 22.15
C MET A 9 12.32 42.28 22.24
N LEU A 10 11.34 41.55 22.79
CA LEU A 10 11.27 40.10 22.82
C LEU A 10 10.86 39.60 21.39
N MET A 11 11.78 38.96 20.71
CA MET A 11 11.54 38.32 19.41
C MET A 11 10.93 36.92 19.66
N VAL A 12 9.61 36.77 19.49
CA VAL A 12 8.91 35.50 19.58
C VAL A 12 9.16 34.73 18.27
N CYS A 13 10.06 33.75 18.33
CA CYS A 13 10.30 32.84 17.21
C CYS A 13 9.19 31.78 17.19
N SER A 14 8.18 31.95 16.32
CA SER A 14 7.12 30.96 16.10
C SER A 14 7.71 29.79 15.33
N ALA A 15 7.89 28.63 15.99
CA ALA A 15 8.25 27.39 15.32
C ALA A 15 7.08 26.91 14.44
N VAL A 16 7.24 27.02 13.14
CA VAL A 16 6.31 26.41 12.17
C VAL A 16 6.62 24.90 12.14
N THR A 17 5.77 24.11 12.78
CA THR A 17 5.79 22.63 12.62
C THR A 17 5.33 22.30 11.21
N VAL A 18 6.26 22.04 10.31
CA VAL A 18 5.98 21.43 9.01
C VAL A 18 5.55 19.99 9.28
N ALA A 19 4.26 19.70 9.06
CA ALA A 19 3.77 18.31 9.05
C ALA A 19 4.54 17.55 7.96
N GLY A 20 5.48 16.68 8.39
CA GLY A 20 6.33 15.92 7.47
C GLY A 20 5.46 15.05 6.56
N THR A 21 5.50 15.30 5.26
CA THR A 21 5.00 14.34 4.27
C THR A 21 5.78 13.05 4.48
N LYS A 22 5.08 11.95 4.74
CA LYS A 22 5.68 10.65 5.00
C LYS A 22 6.48 10.24 3.75
N GLN A 23 7.82 10.34 3.85
CA GLN A 23 8.72 10.11 2.73
C GLN A 23 8.69 8.64 2.33
N ILE A 24 8.53 8.37 1.03
CA ILE A 24 8.60 7.01 0.48
C ILE A 24 10.07 6.55 0.55
N PRO A 25 10.37 5.40 1.20
CA PRO A 25 11.73 4.87 1.26
C PRO A 25 12.32 4.61 -0.14
N ALA A 26 13.60 4.89 -0.33
CA ALA A 26 14.28 4.72 -1.62
C ALA A 26 14.17 3.28 -2.18
N ALA A 27 14.16 2.27 -1.31
CA ALA A 27 14.06 0.86 -1.71
C ALA A 27 12.77 0.51 -2.46
N ILE A 28 11.71 1.30 -2.28
CA ILE A 28 10.42 1.12 -2.96
C ILE A 28 10.02 2.35 -3.77
N ALA A 29 10.98 3.24 -4.10
CA ALA A 29 10.73 4.38 -4.96
C ALA A 29 10.33 3.91 -6.37
N ALA A 30 9.45 4.68 -7.02
CA ALA A 30 9.13 4.42 -8.43
C ALA A 30 10.42 4.54 -9.27
N PRO A 31 10.60 3.66 -10.30
CA PRO A 31 11.74 3.72 -11.18
C PRO A 31 11.91 5.09 -11.85
N ALA A 32 13.17 5.48 -12.10
CA ALA A 32 13.46 6.69 -12.86
C ALA A 32 12.86 6.61 -14.28
N GLY A 33 12.35 7.72 -14.78
CA GLY A 33 11.70 7.76 -16.11
C GLY A 33 10.23 7.34 -16.09
N GLU A 34 9.66 7.06 -14.94
CA GLU A 34 8.23 6.82 -14.79
C GLU A 34 7.50 8.03 -14.22
N LYS A 35 6.25 8.19 -14.61
CA LYS A 35 5.33 9.21 -14.07
C LYS A 35 4.11 8.60 -13.44
N LEU A 36 3.60 9.23 -12.39
CA LEU A 36 2.37 8.84 -11.72
C LEU A 36 1.16 9.04 -12.66
N VAL A 37 0.36 8.00 -12.86
CA VAL A 37 -0.86 8.02 -13.69
C VAL A 37 -2.14 7.93 -12.87
N LEU A 38 -2.10 7.24 -11.73
CA LEU A 38 -3.27 7.11 -10.85
C LEU A 38 -2.85 6.95 -9.40
N LYS A 39 -3.64 7.52 -8.48
CA LYS A 39 -3.65 7.22 -7.05
C LYS A 39 -5.01 6.68 -6.66
N ALA A 40 -5.03 5.59 -5.90
CA ALA A 40 -6.24 5.02 -5.35
C ALA A 40 -6.03 4.64 -3.88
N HIS A 41 -7.06 4.84 -3.06
CA HIS A 41 -7.12 4.29 -1.71
C HIS A 41 -7.85 2.95 -1.75
N ALA A 42 -7.26 1.88 -1.24
CA ALA A 42 -7.86 0.56 -1.20
C ALA A 42 -8.43 0.26 0.19
N THR A 43 -9.61 -0.33 0.23
CA THR A 43 -10.22 -0.88 1.44
C THR A 43 -10.77 -2.27 1.16
N GLY A 44 -10.47 -3.24 2.03
CA GLY A 44 -10.90 -4.61 1.82
C GLY A 44 -10.22 -5.60 2.75
N PHE A 45 -9.85 -6.75 2.21
CA PHE A 45 -9.34 -7.87 2.98
C PHE A 45 -8.10 -8.48 2.32
N GLN A 46 -7.17 -8.97 3.16
CA GLN A 46 -6.21 -10.01 2.80
C GLN A 46 -6.84 -11.35 3.21
N ILE A 47 -6.93 -12.29 2.27
CA ILE A 47 -7.47 -13.62 2.48
C ILE A 47 -6.31 -14.57 2.67
N TYR A 48 -6.30 -15.28 3.79
CA TYR A 48 -5.30 -16.27 4.13
C TYR A 48 -5.94 -17.66 4.20
N THR A 49 -5.20 -18.69 3.81
CA THR A 49 -5.57 -20.09 3.97
C THR A 49 -4.62 -20.73 4.97
N CYS A 50 -5.16 -21.49 5.92
CA CYS A 50 -4.37 -22.34 6.83
C CYS A 50 -3.92 -23.57 6.08
N ASN A 51 -2.61 -23.74 5.87
CA ASN A 51 -2.02 -24.85 5.10
C ASN A 51 -0.88 -25.50 5.88
N ALA A 52 -0.69 -26.79 5.63
CA ALA A 52 0.54 -27.47 6.05
C ALA A 52 1.71 -27.00 5.17
N GLY A 53 2.79 -26.54 5.79
CA GLY A 53 4.07 -26.31 5.11
C GLY A 53 4.75 -27.63 4.72
N ALA A 54 5.84 -27.54 3.97
CA ALA A 54 6.61 -28.70 3.53
C ALA A 54 7.20 -29.51 4.72
N ASP A 55 7.40 -28.86 5.85
CA ASP A 55 7.88 -29.45 7.12
C ASP A 55 6.74 -29.98 8.02
N GLY A 56 5.49 -29.95 7.53
CA GLY A 56 4.29 -30.31 8.29
C GLY A 56 3.79 -29.25 9.26
N THR A 57 4.50 -28.12 9.41
CA THR A 57 4.07 -27.02 10.28
C THR A 57 2.86 -26.29 9.66
N GLN A 58 1.80 -26.12 10.45
CA GLN A 58 0.63 -25.36 10.00
C GLN A 58 0.91 -23.86 9.98
N GLN A 59 0.54 -23.19 8.89
CA GLN A 59 0.77 -21.76 8.73
C GLN A 59 -0.31 -21.08 7.86
N TRP A 60 -0.55 -19.80 8.16
CA TRP A 60 -1.37 -18.97 7.31
C TRP A 60 -0.58 -18.53 6.07
N THR A 61 -1.05 -18.88 4.89
CA THR A 61 -0.48 -18.45 3.60
C THR A 61 -1.44 -17.48 2.92
N LEU A 62 -0.92 -16.37 2.37
CA LEU A 62 -1.73 -15.42 1.62
C LEU A 62 -2.29 -16.09 0.37
N LYS A 63 -3.62 -16.15 0.27
CA LYS A 63 -4.35 -16.64 -0.90
C LYS A 63 -4.57 -15.53 -1.93
N ALA A 64 -5.14 -14.42 -1.49
CA ALA A 64 -5.50 -13.32 -2.36
C ALA A 64 -5.83 -12.03 -1.57
N PRO A 65 -5.64 -10.85 -2.16
CA PRO A 65 -6.36 -9.65 -1.76
C PRO A 65 -7.79 -9.65 -2.34
N GLU A 66 -8.69 -8.94 -1.69
CA GLU A 66 -10.04 -8.60 -2.16
C GLU A 66 -10.35 -7.20 -1.66
N ALA A 67 -10.28 -6.18 -2.53
CA ALA A 67 -10.46 -4.79 -2.12
C ALA A 67 -11.04 -3.91 -3.22
N ASP A 68 -11.78 -2.89 -2.80
CA ASP A 68 -12.23 -1.81 -3.64
C ASP A 68 -11.18 -0.71 -3.69
N LEU A 69 -11.00 -0.12 -4.88
CA LEU A 69 -10.15 1.04 -5.10
C LEU A 69 -11.03 2.29 -5.15
N HIS A 70 -10.68 3.28 -4.34
CA HIS A 70 -11.43 4.53 -4.22
C HIS A 70 -10.61 5.72 -4.72
N ASN A 71 -11.26 6.68 -5.35
CA ASN A 71 -10.66 7.98 -5.66
C ASN A 71 -10.68 8.92 -4.43
N LYS A 72 -10.12 10.13 -4.57
CA LYS A 72 -10.07 11.13 -3.50
C LYS A 72 -11.46 11.56 -2.98
N LYS A 73 -12.54 11.32 -3.74
CA LYS A 73 -13.92 11.63 -3.34
C LYS A 73 -14.62 10.43 -2.68
N GLY A 74 -13.93 9.31 -2.49
CA GLY A 74 -14.47 8.08 -1.91
C GLY A 74 -15.27 7.21 -2.89
N ALA A 75 -15.40 7.60 -4.15
CA ALA A 75 -16.09 6.78 -5.15
C ALA A 75 -15.24 5.58 -5.56
N VAL A 76 -15.86 4.39 -5.69
CA VAL A 76 -15.19 3.19 -6.21
C VAL A 76 -14.84 3.41 -7.67
N ILE A 77 -13.58 3.17 -8.02
CA ILE A 77 -13.02 3.34 -9.35
C ILE A 77 -12.37 2.07 -9.90
N GLY A 78 -12.39 0.99 -9.13
CA GLY A 78 -11.79 -0.28 -9.52
C GLY A 78 -11.71 -1.26 -8.37
N HIS A 79 -11.06 -2.40 -8.64
CA HIS A 79 -10.94 -3.50 -7.70
C HIS A 79 -9.51 -4.07 -7.71
N HIS A 80 -9.11 -4.67 -6.57
CA HIS A 80 -7.85 -5.39 -6.43
C HIS A 80 -8.15 -6.82 -5.95
N PHE A 81 -7.63 -7.82 -6.66
CA PHE A 81 -7.95 -9.23 -6.43
C PHE A 81 -6.74 -10.15 -6.74
N ALA A 82 -7.00 -11.46 -6.74
CA ALA A 82 -5.97 -12.48 -6.92
C ALA A 82 -5.09 -12.26 -8.15
N GLY A 83 -3.80 -12.67 -8.00
CA GLY A 83 -2.86 -12.68 -9.08
C GLY A 83 -1.55 -11.91 -8.90
N PRO A 84 -1.33 -10.91 -8.02
CA PRO A 84 -2.22 -9.81 -7.68
C PRO A 84 -2.57 -8.97 -8.92
N THR A 85 -3.84 -8.64 -9.07
CA THR A 85 -4.37 -7.90 -10.22
C THR A 85 -5.16 -6.68 -9.75
N TRP A 86 -5.05 -5.59 -10.49
CA TRP A 86 -5.86 -4.37 -10.34
C TRP A 86 -6.65 -4.14 -11.61
N LYS A 87 -7.95 -3.95 -11.46
CA LYS A 87 -8.88 -3.62 -12.54
C LYS A 87 -9.44 -2.23 -12.33
N TYR A 88 -9.34 -1.38 -13.32
CA TYR A 88 -9.95 -0.06 -13.31
C TYR A 88 -11.36 -0.10 -13.90
N LYS A 89 -12.19 0.89 -13.59
CA LYS A 89 -13.58 0.99 -14.05
C LYS A 89 -13.76 1.08 -15.58
N ASP A 90 -12.70 1.41 -16.33
CA ASP A 90 -12.68 1.41 -17.81
C ASP A 90 -12.48 0.03 -18.42
N GLY A 91 -12.32 -1.00 -17.55
CA GLY A 91 -12.10 -2.39 -17.97
C GLY A 91 -10.63 -2.78 -18.10
N SER A 92 -9.69 -1.81 -18.10
CA SER A 92 -8.27 -2.13 -18.15
C SER A 92 -7.77 -2.78 -16.85
N GLU A 93 -6.85 -3.73 -17.00
CA GLU A 93 -6.24 -4.46 -15.90
C GLU A 93 -4.72 -4.43 -15.98
N VAL A 94 -4.08 -4.49 -14.81
CA VAL A 94 -2.65 -4.74 -14.66
C VAL A 94 -2.42 -5.81 -13.61
N SER A 95 -1.64 -6.83 -13.94
CA SER A 95 -1.14 -7.83 -12.99
C SER A 95 0.31 -7.52 -12.65
N GLY A 96 0.77 -7.92 -11.47
CA GLY A 96 2.12 -7.61 -11.05
C GLY A 96 2.73 -8.62 -10.08
N LYS A 97 4.03 -8.44 -9.82
CA LYS A 97 4.80 -9.19 -8.84
C LYS A 97 5.59 -8.22 -7.98
N ALA A 98 5.59 -8.43 -6.66
CA ALA A 98 6.42 -7.63 -5.74
C ALA A 98 7.89 -7.77 -6.13
N SER A 99 8.55 -6.63 -6.38
CA SER A 99 9.97 -6.52 -6.72
C SER A 99 10.82 -6.00 -5.56
N ALA A 100 10.22 -5.23 -4.65
CA ALA A 100 10.85 -4.77 -3.43
C ALA A 100 9.82 -4.56 -2.32
N HIS A 101 10.27 -4.57 -1.07
CA HIS A 101 9.43 -4.28 0.09
C HIS A 101 10.23 -3.57 1.19
N VAL A 102 9.51 -2.88 2.05
CA VAL A 102 9.98 -2.38 3.34
C VAL A 102 8.87 -2.60 4.38
N ASP A 103 9.25 -2.77 5.63
CA ASP A 103 8.26 -2.89 6.69
C ASP A 103 7.39 -1.63 6.79
N SER A 104 6.13 -1.82 7.12
CA SER A 104 5.25 -0.71 7.45
C SER A 104 5.76 -0.02 8.71
N PRO A 105 5.73 1.34 8.79
CA PRO A 105 5.94 2.03 10.06
C PRO A 105 4.95 1.65 11.16
N ASP A 106 3.82 1.06 10.77
CA ASP A 106 2.84 0.48 11.68
C ASP A 106 3.13 -1.03 11.79
N PRO A 107 3.59 -1.53 12.97
CA PRO A 107 3.99 -2.92 13.14
C PRO A 107 2.84 -3.92 12.96
N ASP A 108 1.58 -3.48 13.06
CA ASP A 108 0.40 -4.32 12.87
C ASP A 108 -0.10 -4.35 11.42
N SER A 109 0.64 -3.71 10.50
CA SER A 109 0.27 -3.59 9.10
C SER A 109 1.18 -4.41 8.18
N ILE A 110 0.62 -4.84 7.04
CA ILE A 110 1.39 -5.52 5.99
C ILE A 110 2.44 -4.58 5.40
N PRO A 111 3.58 -5.12 4.87
CA PRO A 111 4.67 -4.31 4.32
C PRO A 111 4.24 -3.37 3.20
N TRP A 112 5.00 -2.29 3.03
CA TRP A 112 4.95 -1.47 1.84
C TRP A 112 5.71 -2.16 0.71
N LEU A 113 5.24 -2.00 -0.54
CA LEU A 113 5.79 -2.71 -1.69
C LEU A 113 6.08 -1.76 -2.86
N LEU A 114 7.08 -2.14 -3.65
CA LEU A 114 7.13 -1.84 -5.07
C LEU A 114 6.78 -3.12 -5.82
N VAL A 115 5.87 -3.01 -6.78
CA VAL A 115 5.38 -4.11 -7.62
C VAL A 115 5.73 -3.77 -9.06
N SER A 116 6.35 -4.69 -9.78
CA SER A 116 6.56 -4.59 -11.22
C SER A 116 5.38 -5.22 -11.95
N ALA A 117 4.86 -4.55 -12.98
CA ALA A 117 3.82 -5.10 -13.83
C ALA A 117 4.32 -6.33 -14.58
N THR A 118 3.49 -7.36 -14.69
CA THR A 118 3.79 -8.64 -15.37
C THR A 118 2.81 -8.94 -16.52
N GLY A 119 1.70 -8.24 -16.60
CA GLY A 119 0.71 -8.41 -17.65
C GLY A 119 -0.35 -7.31 -17.62
N HIS A 120 -0.98 -7.12 -18.80
CA HIS A 120 -2.05 -6.15 -18.99
C HIS A 120 -3.18 -6.76 -19.82
N THR A 121 -4.41 -6.29 -19.59
CA THR A 121 -5.56 -6.55 -20.48
C THR A 121 -6.35 -5.27 -20.68
N GLY A 122 -6.97 -5.12 -21.83
CA GLY A 122 -7.77 -3.96 -22.21
C GLY A 122 -6.95 -2.70 -22.49
N ASP A 123 -7.60 -1.72 -23.11
CA ASP A 123 -7.06 -0.40 -23.39
C ASP A 123 -7.60 0.61 -22.36
N GLY A 124 -6.76 1.34 -21.66
CA GLY A 124 -7.19 2.31 -20.66
C GLY A 124 -6.09 2.73 -19.71
N VAL A 125 -6.49 3.18 -18.52
CA VAL A 125 -5.57 3.77 -17.52
C VAL A 125 -4.45 2.79 -17.15
N PHE A 126 -4.74 1.49 -17.05
CA PHE A 126 -3.75 0.48 -16.66
C PHE A 126 -2.96 -0.14 -17.81
N ALA A 127 -3.30 0.14 -19.07
CA ALA A 127 -2.67 -0.48 -20.24
C ALA A 127 -1.13 -0.28 -20.33
N LYS A 128 -0.59 0.77 -19.71
CA LYS A 128 0.84 1.12 -19.75
C LYS A 128 1.48 1.23 -18.37
N VAL A 129 0.80 0.79 -17.33
CA VAL A 129 1.36 0.79 -15.96
C VAL A 129 2.53 -0.17 -15.91
N SER A 130 3.70 0.31 -15.51
CA SER A 130 4.93 -0.47 -15.40
C SER A 130 5.29 -0.81 -13.96
N SER A 131 4.92 0.08 -13.02
CA SER A 131 5.12 -0.18 -11.61
C SER A 131 3.98 0.34 -10.74
N ILE A 132 3.83 -0.28 -9.56
CA ILE A 132 2.79 0.04 -8.60
C ILE A 132 3.42 0.09 -7.22
N GLN A 133 3.19 1.16 -6.46
CA GLN A 133 3.54 1.20 -5.04
C GLN A 133 2.32 0.87 -4.19
N ARG A 134 2.50 0.04 -3.15
CA ARG A 134 1.58 -0.12 -2.03
C ARG A 134 2.20 0.52 -0.82
N ILE A 135 1.60 1.58 -0.30
CA ILE A 135 2.10 2.35 0.84
C ILE A 135 0.96 2.66 1.82
N ASN A 136 1.29 3.27 2.96
CA ASN A 136 0.31 3.68 3.98
C ASN A 136 -0.64 2.55 4.40
N THR A 137 -0.11 1.35 4.47
CA THR A 137 -0.87 0.16 4.86
C THR A 137 -1.39 0.25 6.29
N LYS A 138 -2.59 -0.29 6.51
CA LYS A 138 -3.21 -0.49 7.81
C LYS A 138 -3.79 -1.89 7.89
N GLY A 139 -3.39 -2.65 8.91
CA GLY A 139 -3.83 -4.04 9.11
C GLY A 139 -3.36 -5.01 8.02
N GLY A 140 -4.15 -6.03 7.78
CA GLY A 140 -3.93 -7.00 6.71
C GLY A 140 -2.97 -8.14 7.06
N LYS A 141 -2.35 -8.16 8.25
CA LYS A 141 -1.51 -9.29 8.67
C LYS A 141 -2.32 -10.58 8.83
N PRO A 142 -1.69 -11.76 8.66
CA PRO A 142 -2.37 -13.02 8.94
C PRO A 142 -2.83 -13.09 10.40
N PRO A 143 -3.82 -13.93 10.71
CA PRO A 143 -4.17 -14.23 12.09
C PRO A 143 -2.99 -14.82 12.86
N ALA A 144 -3.08 -14.87 14.20
CA ALA A 144 -2.04 -15.48 15.02
C ALA A 144 -1.75 -16.93 14.56
N ALA A 145 -0.49 -17.33 14.56
CA ALA A 145 -0.07 -18.67 14.11
C ALA A 145 -0.80 -19.78 14.89
N SER A 146 -1.07 -19.58 16.18
CA SER A 146 -1.82 -20.52 17.03
C SER A 146 -3.28 -20.77 16.58
N GLN A 147 -3.80 -19.95 15.67
CA GLN A 147 -5.13 -20.12 15.09
C GLN A 147 -5.15 -20.98 13.83
N CYS A 148 -3.99 -21.47 13.38
CA CYS A 148 -3.84 -22.40 12.26
C CYS A 148 -3.25 -23.70 12.78
N ASP A 149 -4.10 -24.69 12.97
CA ASP A 149 -3.75 -26.05 13.42
C ASP A 149 -4.23 -27.11 12.43
N ALA A 150 -3.91 -28.37 12.65
CA ALA A 150 -4.26 -29.46 11.75
C ALA A 150 -5.79 -29.59 11.52
N ALA A 151 -6.60 -29.25 12.53
CA ALA A 151 -8.05 -29.29 12.41
C ALA A 151 -8.62 -28.16 11.54
N LYS A 152 -7.81 -27.12 11.28
CA LYS A 152 -8.20 -25.95 10.46
C LYS A 152 -7.55 -25.95 9.09
N THR A 153 -6.81 -26.99 8.72
CA THR A 153 -6.23 -27.10 7.37
C THR A 153 -7.29 -26.88 6.29
N GLY A 154 -6.99 -25.99 5.33
CA GLY A 154 -7.90 -25.60 4.25
C GLY A 154 -8.90 -24.50 4.61
N THR A 155 -9.01 -24.10 5.87
CA THR A 155 -9.91 -23.00 6.26
C THR A 155 -9.33 -21.65 5.85
N GLU A 156 -10.22 -20.68 5.60
CA GLU A 156 -9.83 -19.32 5.20
C GLU A 156 -10.12 -18.32 6.31
N SER A 157 -9.31 -17.26 6.34
CA SER A 157 -9.50 -16.10 7.20
C SER A 157 -9.37 -14.83 6.39
N LYS A 158 -10.29 -13.89 6.58
CA LYS A 158 -10.29 -12.55 5.98
C LYS A 158 -9.83 -11.51 7.00
N THR A 159 -8.67 -10.91 6.78
CA THR A 159 -8.13 -9.84 7.64
C THR A 159 -8.30 -8.49 6.96
N LYS A 160 -9.02 -7.57 7.62
CA LYS A 160 -9.23 -6.21 7.10
C LYS A 160 -7.93 -5.49 6.86
N TYR A 161 -7.84 -4.76 5.73
CA TYR A 161 -6.74 -3.86 5.45
C TYR A 161 -7.18 -2.64 4.66
N SER A 162 -6.34 -1.61 4.70
CA SER A 162 -6.37 -0.52 3.75
C SER A 162 -4.94 -0.19 3.29
N ALA A 163 -4.81 0.43 2.14
CA ALA A 163 -3.54 0.87 1.57
C ALA A 163 -3.75 1.97 0.54
N ASP A 164 -2.70 2.75 0.27
CA ASP A 164 -2.66 3.61 -0.90
C ASP A 164 -1.89 2.92 -2.02
N TYR A 165 -2.46 2.88 -3.21
CA TYR A 165 -1.82 2.40 -4.43
C TYR A 165 -1.51 3.57 -5.36
N TYR A 166 -0.24 3.67 -5.77
CA TYR A 166 0.26 4.63 -6.73
C TYR A 166 0.71 3.88 -7.96
N PHE A 167 0.08 4.16 -9.11
CA PHE A 167 0.35 3.51 -10.38
C PHE A 167 1.20 4.41 -11.26
N TYR A 168 2.26 3.87 -11.82
CA TYR A 168 3.23 4.60 -12.63
C TYR A 168 3.35 3.98 -14.02
N ALA A 169 3.61 4.81 -15.01
CA ALA A 169 3.89 4.40 -16.38
C ALA A 169 5.09 5.17 -16.93
N PRO A 170 5.79 4.68 -17.97
CA PRO A 170 6.89 5.40 -18.58
C PRO A 170 6.53 6.85 -18.94
N SER A 171 7.42 7.77 -18.65
CA SER A 171 7.34 9.14 -19.17
C SER A 171 7.67 9.08 -20.66
N LYS A 172 6.79 9.64 -21.51
CA LYS A 172 7.09 9.77 -22.93
C LYS A 172 8.18 10.82 -23.13
#